data_dc60919b19ba2047a0505ef7e9f688c7
#
_entry.id   dc60919b19ba2047a0505ef7e9f688c7
#
_cell.length_a   1.000
_cell.length_b   1.000
_cell.length_c   1.000
_cell.angle_alpha   90.00
_cell.angle_beta   90.00
_cell.angle_gamma   90.00
#
_symmetry.space_group_name_H-M   'P 1'
#
loop_
_entity.id
_entity.type
_entity.pdbx_description
1 polymer ?
#
loop_
_entity_poly.entity_id
_entity_poly.type
_entity_poly.pdbx_seq_one_letter_code
_entity_poly.pdbx_strand_id
1 'polypeptide(L)'
;ERLDLIRSLETKYGKTIPEVLQALEEKKARLQELENYDELRERAEKELEQAEAVLKEHSEALSAARKQFAGELVEKIADGLRELNFLDVQFEMEFRRLDHFTAGGIDEPEFLISTNPGEPVRPLGMVASGGELSRIMLAIKTVLAETDQVPTLIFDEIDTGISGRTAQMVSEKLRILSKCRQVICITHLPQI
;
A
#
# COMPACT_ATOMS: atom_id res chain seq x y z
N GLU A 1 -21.12 -23.12 -67.48
CA GLU A 1 -21.31 -22.09 -66.44
C GLU A 1 -21.41 -22.68 -65.00
N ARG A 2 -22.38 -23.60 -64.70
CA ARG A 2 -22.56 -24.12 -63.34
C ARG A 2 -21.44 -25.06 -62.90
N LEU A 3 -20.94 -25.90 -63.77
CA LEU A 3 -19.78 -26.79 -63.59
C LEU A 3 -18.46 -26.00 -63.42
N ASP A 4 -18.31 -24.93 -64.16
CA ASP A 4 -17.11 -24.07 -64.06
C ASP A 4 -17.05 -23.34 -62.73
N LEU A 5 -18.22 -22.91 -62.21
CA LEU A 5 -18.31 -22.33 -60.90
C LEU A 5 -17.94 -23.35 -59.80
N ILE A 6 -18.46 -24.55 -59.85
CA ILE A 6 -18.13 -25.64 -58.90
C ILE A 6 -16.61 -25.93 -58.93
N ARG A 7 -16.01 -26.07 -60.10
CA ARG A 7 -14.57 -26.31 -60.25
C ARG A 7 -13.74 -25.15 -59.72
N SER A 8 -14.18 -23.93 -59.91
CA SER A 8 -13.50 -22.75 -59.37
C SER A 8 -13.54 -22.71 -57.84
N LEU A 9 -14.65 -23.10 -57.22
CA LEU A 9 -14.81 -23.19 -55.78
C LEU A 9 -13.97 -24.34 -55.21
N GLU A 10 -13.98 -25.51 -55.87
CA GLU A 10 -13.11 -26.63 -55.47
C GLU A 10 -11.61 -26.27 -55.56
N THR A 11 -11.21 -25.53 -56.57
CA THR A 11 -9.81 -25.10 -56.72
C THR A 11 -9.40 -24.10 -55.62
N LYS A 12 -10.34 -23.28 -55.16
CA LYS A 12 -10.06 -22.20 -54.22
C LYS A 12 -10.21 -22.57 -52.75
N TYR A 13 -11.15 -23.46 -52.45
CA TYR A 13 -11.55 -23.74 -51.07
C TYR A 13 -11.47 -25.21 -50.63
N GLY A 14 -11.20 -26.15 -51.55
CA GLY A 14 -11.03 -27.56 -51.27
C GLY A 14 -11.18 -28.43 -52.55
N LYS A 15 -10.63 -29.61 -52.57
CA LYS A 15 -10.62 -30.50 -53.76
C LYS A 15 -11.95 -31.21 -54.01
N THR A 16 -12.83 -31.17 -53.03
CA THR A 16 -14.14 -31.87 -53.10
C THR A 16 -15.25 -30.94 -52.57
N ILE A 17 -16.51 -31.19 -53.00
CA ILE A 17 -17.68 -30.45 -52.52
C ILE A 17 -17.79 -30.44 -50.98
N PRO A 18 -17.59 -31.58 -50.26
CA PRO A 18 -17.59 -31.58 -48.79
C PRO A 18 -16.56 -30.64 -48.19
N GLU A 19 -15.32 -30.59 -48.73
CA GLU A 19 -14.27 -29.69 -48.26
C GLU A 19 -14.63 -28.23 -48.50
N VAL A 20 -15.26 -27.90 -49.63
CA VAL A 20 -15.74 -26.52 -49.90
C VAL A 20 -16.83 -26.11 -48.91
N LEU A 21 -17.76 -27.02 -48.57
CA LEU A 21 -18.79 -26.76 -47.57
C LEU A 21 -18.20 -26.61 -46.17
N GLN A 22 -17.22 -27.42 -45.80
CA GLN A 22 -16.50 -27.26 -44.52
C GLN A 22 -15.81 -25.90 -44.45
N ALA A 23 -15.07 -25.49 -45.49
CA ALA A 23 -14.44 -24.20 -45.57
C ALA A 23 -15.45 -23.03 -45.50
N LEU A 24 -16.66 -23.20 -46.01
CA LEU A 24 -17.74 -22.24 -45.90
C LEU A 24 -18.19 -22.09 -44.45
N GLU A 25 -18.41 -23.17 -43.72
CA GLU A 25 -18.84 -23.15 -42.32
C GLU A 25 -17.73 -22.56 -41.41
N GLU A 26 -16.46 -22.91 -41.64
CA GLU A 26 -15.33 -22.31 -40.94
C GLU A 26 -15.26 -20.77 -41.15
N LYS A 27 -15.47 -20.32 -42.39
CA LYS A 27 -15.48 -18.88 -42.71
C LYS A 27 -16.69 -18.15 -42.14
N LYS A 28 -17.86 -18.79 -42.12
CA LYS A 28 -19.05 -18.25 -41.48
C LYS A 28 -18.84 -18.09 -39.96
N ALA A 29 -18.32 -19.13 -39.31
CA ALA A 29 -18.00 -19.07 -37.89
C ALA A 29 -17.01 -17.94 -37.58
N ARG A 30 -15.96 -17.81 -38.39
CA ARG A 30 -14.98 -16.72 -38.25
C ARG A 30 -15.57 -15.35 -38.52
N LEU A 31 -16.46 -15.21 -39.48
CA LEU A 31 -17.16 -13.94 -39.70
C LEU A 31 -18.03 -13.56 -38.51
N GLN A 32 -18.75 -14.50 -37.94
CA GLN A 32 -19.59 -14.28 -36.77
C GLN A 32 -18.77 -13.92 -35.53
N GLU A 33 -17.60 -14.54 -35.33
CA GLU A 33 -16.65 -14.13 -34.29
C GLU A 33 -16.18 -12.68 -34.49
N LEU A 34 -15.86 -12.27 -35.71
CA LEU A 34 -15.42 -10.92 -36.04
C LEU A 34 -16.53 -9.87 -35.88
N GLU A 35 -17.75 -10.22 -36.27
CA GLU A 35 -18.93 -9.35 -36.10
C GLU A 35 -19.24 -9.12 -34.59
N ASN A 36 -19.10 -10.16 -33.76
CA ASN A 36 -19.29 -10.05 -32.32
C ASN A 36 -18.11 -9.38 -31.59
N TYR A 37 -16.92 -9.36 -32.22
CA TYR A 37 -15.71 -8.81 -31.59
C TYR A 37 -15.84 -7.33 -31.27
N ASP A 38 -16.40 -6.53 -32.16
CA ASP A 38 -16.56 -5.10 -31.95
C ASP A 38 -17.55 -4.80 -30.83
N GLU A 39 -18.65 -5.55 -30.73
CA GLU A 39 -19.62 -5.42 -29.65
C GLU A 39 -19.02 -5.82 -28.29
N LEU A 40 -18.26 -6.93 -28.27
CA LEU A 40 -17.57 -7.39 -27.07
C LEU A 40 -16.49 -6.40 -26.61
N ARG A 41 -15.77 -5.83 -27.55
CA ARG A 41 -14.76 -4.82 -27.28
C ARG A 41 -15.38 -3.55 -26.70
N GLU A 42 -16.43 -3.01 -27.32
CA GLU A 42 -17.14 -1.82 -26.86
C GLU A 42 -17.70 -2.03 -25.45
N ARG A 43 -18.25 -3.23 -25.20
CA ARG A 43 -18.75 -3.60 -23.87
C ARG A 43 -17.62 -3.66 -22.84
N ALA A 44 -16.49 -4.30 -23.17
CA ALA A 44 -15.33 -4.39 -22.29
C ALA A 44 -14.71 -3.02 -22.01
N GLU A 45 -14.61 -2.15 -23.02
CA GLU A 45 -14.13 -0.78 -22.86
C GLU A 45 -15.04 0.02 -21.91
N LYS A 46 -16.35 -0.12 -22.02
CA LYS A 46 -17.32 0.54 -21.15
C LYS A 46 -17.28 -0.01 -19.71
N GLU A 47 -17.14 -1.32 -19.55
CA GLU A 47 -16.98 -1.95 -18.23
C GLU A 47 -15.67 -1.49 -17.56
N LEU A 48 -14.59 -1.37 -18.32
CA LEU A 48 -13.30 -0.85 -17.85
C LEU A 48 -13.43 0.60 -17.38
N GLU A 49 -14.02 1.48 -18.20
CA GLU A 49 -14.22 2.89 -17.84
C GLU A 49 -15.04 3.04 -16.55
N GLN A 50 -16.09 2.25 -16.39
CA GLN A 50 -16.90 2.23 -15.17
C GLN A 50 -16.07 1.76 -13.95
N ALA A 51 -15.28 0.69 -14.10
CA ALA A 51 -14.45 0.18 -13.04
C ALA A 51 -13.37 1.19 -12.63
N GLU A 52 -12.74 1.86 -13.60
CA GLU A 52 -11.74 2.90 -13.33
C GLU A 52 -12.35 4.11 -12.62
N ALA A 53 -13.56 4.52 -12.98
CA ALA A 53 -14.27 5.62 -12.32
C ALA A 53 -14.56 5.30 -10.85
N VAL A 54 -15.06 4.09 -10.56
CA VAL A 54 -15.33 3.61 -9.20
C VAL A 54 -14.03 3.49 -8.38
N LEU A 55 -12.99 2.93 -8.99
CA LEU A 55 -11.67 2.82 -8.34
C LEU A 55 -11.11 4.19 -7.97
N LYS A 56 -11.22 5.16 -8.87
CA LYS A 56 -10.77 6.53 -8.62
C LYS A 56 -11.55 7.17 -7.48
N GLU A 57 -12.87 7.05 -7.46
CA GLU A 57 -13.72 7.59 -6.40
C GLU A 57 -13.34 7.03 -5.03
N HIS A 58 -13.21 5.71 -4.91
CA HIS A 58 -12.81 5.08 -3.65
C HIS A 58 -11.39 5.43 -3.22
N SER A 59 -10.47 5.54 -4.16
CA SER A 59 -9.09 5.91 -3.86
C SER A 59 -8.97 7.36 -3.38
N GLU A 60 -9.72 8.29 -3.97
CA GLU A 60 -9.75 9.68 -3.52
C GLU A 60 -10.44 9.80 -2.14
N ALA A 61 -11.51 9.06 -1.89
CA ALA A 61 -12.15 9.01 -0.58
C ALA A 61 -11.20 8.47 0.50
N LEU A 62 -10.44 7.42 0.20
CA LEU A 62 -9.43 6.87 1.09
C LEU A 62 -8.30 7.87 1.37
N SER A 63 -7.81 8.57 0.32
CA SER A 63 -6.82 9.64 0.45
C SER A 63 -7.31 10.76 1.37
N ALA A 64 -8.53 11.22 1.18
CA ALA A 64 -9.12 12.26 2.00
C ALA A 64 -9.25 11.84 3.48
N ALA A 65 -9.73 10.62 3.73
CA ALA A 65 -9.83 10.07 5.08
C ALA A 65 -8.46 9.96 5.76
N ARG A 66 -7.45 9.44 5.07
CA ARG A 66 -6.07 9.36 5.59
C ARG A 66 -5.53 10.73 5.99
N LYS A 67 -5.67 11.73 5.13
CA LYS A 67 -5.18 13.10 5.39
C LYS A 67 -5.94 13.75 6.55
N GLN A 68 -7.24 13.47 6.68
CA GLN A 68 -8.04 13.98 7.79
C GLN A 68 -7.54 13.44 9.14
N PHE A 69 -7.25 12.14 9.23
CA PHE A 69 -6.83 11.52 10.49
C PHE A 69 -5.32 11.58 10.75
N ALA A 70 -4.51 11.89 9.74
CA ALA A 70 -3.06 11.98 9.88
C ALA A 70 -2.62 13.03 10.90
N GLY A 71 -3.31 14.18 10.95
CA GLY A 71 -2.99 15.25 11.89
C GLY A 71 -3.10 14.79 13.34
N GLU A 72 -4.20 14.14 13.72
CA GLU A 72 -4.39 13.62 15.09
C GLU A 72 -3.39 12.53 15.44
N LEU A 73 -3.05 11.66 14.49
CA LEU A 73 -2.08 10.60 14.68
C LEU A 73 -0.67 11.18 14.92
N VAL A 74 -0.27 12.12 14.08
CA VAL A 74 1.02 12.81 14.17
C VAL A 74 1.15 13.54 15.51
N GLU A 75 0.12 14.25 15.95
CA GLU A 75 0.14 14.96 17.23
C GLU A 75 0.29 14.00 18.42
N LYS A 76 -0.47 12.91 18.45
CA LYS A 76 -0.36 11.88 19.50
C LYS A 76 1.03 11.23 19.53
N ILE A 77 1.63 10.98 18.38
CA ILE A 77 2.99 10.43 18.31
C ILE A 77 4.01 11.47 18.80
N ALA A 78 3.88 12.73 18.38
CA ALA A 78 4.77 13.81 18.82
C ALA A 78 4.70 14.00 20.35
N ASP A 79 3.51 13.94 20.95
CA ASP A 79 3.37 13.99 22.40
C ASP A 79 4.06 12.81 23.07
N GLY A 80 3.86 11.59 22.54
CA GLY A 80 4.55 10.41 23.01
C GLY A 80 6.07 10.50 22.91
N LEU A 81 6.59 11.18 21.89
CA LEU A 81 8.03 11.45 21.72
C LEU A 81 8.56 12.46 22.72
N ARG A 82 7.80 13.54 23.00
CA ARG A 82 8.18 14.54 24.04
C ARG A 82 8.31 13.89 25.42
N GLU A 83 7.43 12.96 25.77
CA GLU A 83 7.54 12.18 27.02
C GLU A 83 8.82 11.31 27.07
N LEU A 84 9.33 10.88 25.92
CA LEU A 84 10.57 10.13 25.78
C LEU A 84 11.82 11.02 25.61
N ASN A 85 11.72 12.32 25.97
CA ASN A 85 12.78 13.33 25.97
C ASN A 85 13.21 13.83 24.57
N PHE A 86 12.34 13.71 23.56
CA PHE A 86 12.50 14.42 22.29
C PHE A 86 11.80 15.78 22.38
N LEU A 87 12.40 16.74 23.08
CA LEU A 87 11.73 17.99 23.48
C LEU A 87 11.37 18.90 22.29
N ASP A 88 12.24 18.95 21.29
CA ASP A 88 12.09 19.80 20.10
C ASP A 88 11.75 18.99 18.84
N VAL A 89 11.08 17.85 19.02
CA VAL A 89 10.73 16.97 17.91
C VAL A 89 9.74 17.63 16.96
N GLN A 90 10.04 17.57 15.68
CA GLN A 90 9.09 17.78 14.58
C GLN A 90 8.78 16.42 13.99
N PHE A 91 7.51 16.06 13.98
CA PHE A 91 7.03 14.78 13.45
C PHE A 91 5.89 15.04 12.47
N GLU A 92 5.99 14.54 11.27
CA GLU A 92 5.06 14.83 10.18
C GLU A 92 4.71 13.55 9.43
N MET A 93 3.61 13.58 8.68
CA MET A 93 3.25 12.54 7.73
C MET A 93 3.08 13.17 6.35
N GLU A 94 3.94 12.79 5.42
CA GLU A 94 3.83 13.18 4.03
C GLU A 94 3.02 12.14 3.24
N PHE A 95 2.23 12.60 2.28
CA PHE A 95 1.46 11.74 1.38
C PHE A 95 1.94 12.00 -0.04
N ARG A 96 2.77 11.10 -0.56
CA ARG A 96 3.20 11.13 -1.95
C ARG A 96 2.11 10.50 -2.83
N ARG A 97 1.60 11.27 -3.79
CA ARG A 97 0.64 10.75 -4.76
C ARG A 97 1.36 9.89 -5.79
N LEU A 98 0.84 8.70 -6.01
CA LEU A 98 1.32 7.78 -7.03
C LEU A 98 0.66 8.09 -8.39
N ASP A 99 1.33 7.71 -9.46
CA ASP A 99 0.85 7.81 -10.85
C ASP A 99 -0.04 6.63 -11.28
N HIS A 100 -0.17 5.63 -10.40
CA HIS A 100 -0.97 4.43 -10.62
C HIS A 100 -1.72 4.03 -9.33
N PHE A 101 -2.76 3.22 -9.49
CA PHE A 101 -3.51 2.66 -8.38
C PHE A 101 -2.81 1.41 -7.82
N THR A 102 -2.78 1.28 -6.51
CA THR A 102 -2.31 0.11 -5.78
C THR A 102 -3.44 -0.48 -4.95
N ALA A 103 -3.22 -1.66 -4.36
CA ALA A 103 -4.14 -2.23 -3.37
C ALA A 103 -4.33 -1.32 -2.14
N GLY A 104 -3.38 -0.43 -1.88
CA GLY A 104 -3.42 0.58 -0.83
C GLY A 104 -4.00 1.93 -1.26
N GLY A 105 -4.48 2.10 -2.48
CA GLY A 105 -4.97 3.38 -3.03
C GLY A 105 -3.93 4.11 -3.86
N ILE A 106 -4.02 5.45 -3.90
CA ILE A 106 -3.20 6.34 -4.74
C ILE A 106 -2.13 7.12 -3.97
N ASP A 107 -2.08 6.96 -2.64
CA ASP A 107 -1.11 7.65 -1.79
C ASP A 107 -0.16 6.67 -1.13
N GLU A 108 1.09 7.07 -1.05
CA GLU A 108 2.13 6.42 -0.24
C GLU A 108 2.44 7.34 0.95
N PRO A 109 1.98 6.97 2.17
CA PRO A 109 2.28 7.76 3.38
C PRO A 109 3.70 7.46 3.86
N GLU A 110 4.44 8.50 4.26
CA GLU A 110 5.76 8.41 4.84
C GLU A 110 5.86 9.27 6.10
N PHE A 111 6.40 8.70 7.18
CA PHE A 111 6.72 9.48 8.38
C PHE A 111 8.04 10.23 8.21
N LEU A 112 7.98 11.52 8.49
CA LEU A 112 9.14 12.40 8.54
C LEU A 112 9.40 12.86 9.97
N ILE A 113 10.65 12.96 10.34
CA ILE A 113 11.06 13.39 11.69
C ILE A 113 12.29 14.29 11.67
N SER A 114 12.32 15.27 12.57
CA SER A 114 13.53 15.93 13.03
C SER A 114 13.57 15.86 14.56
N THR A 115 14.68 15.43 15.11
CA THR A 115 14.89 15.33 16.57
C THR A 115 15.69 16.50 17.14
N ASN A 116 16.25 17.36 16.30
CA ASN A 116 17.09 18.49 16.68
C ASN A 116 16.52 19.82 16.18
N PRO A 117 16.58 20.90 16.99
CA PRO A 117 16.15 22.20 16.55
C PRO A 117 16.93 22.69 15.32
N GLY A 118 16.21 23.18 14.31
CA GLY A 118 16.80 23.77 13.11
C GLY A 118 17.27 22.79 12.06
N GLU A 119 17.16 21.47 12.29
CA GLU A 119 17.35 20.48 11.25
C GLU A 119 16.05 20.25 10.44
N PRO A 120 16.14 20.05 9.13
CA PRO A 120 14.97 19.71 8.34
C PRO A 120 14.44 18.32 8.72
N VAL A 121 13.13 18.14 8.62
CA VAL A 121 12.52 16.81 8.72
C VAL A 121 13.03 15.90 7.61
N ARG A 122 13.23 14.63 7.92
CA ARG A 122 13.69 13.61 6.98
C ARG A 122 12.96 12.29 7.22
N PRO A 123 12.93 11.39 6.24
CA PRO A 123 12.31 10.08 6.39
C PRO A 123 12.78 9.34 7.65
N LEU A 124 11.84 8.71 8.36
CA LEU A 124 12.11 7.99 9.59
C LEU A 124 13.22 6.93 9.43
N GLY A 125 13.29 6.28 8.26
CA GLY A 125 14.34 5.31 7.94
C GLY A 125 15.76 5.90 7.86
N MET A 126 15.91 7.24 7.87
CA MET A 126 17.21 7.94 7.85
C MET A 126 17.70 8.37 9.25
N VAL A 127 16.98 7.98 10.31
CA VAL A 127 17.44 8.21 11.68
C VAL A 127 18.68 7.37 11.97
N ALA A 128 19.77 8.02 12.34
CA ALA A 128 21.09 7.40 12.44
C ALA A 128 21.35 6.65 13.76
N SER A 129 20.65 7.00 14.85
CA SER A 129 20.86 6.41 16.17
C SER A 129 19.92 5.25 16.45
N GLY A 130 20.46 4.06 16.74
CA GLY A 130 19.68 2.87 17.10
C GLY A 130 18.78 3.11 18.33
N GLY A 131 19.30 3.71 19.38
CA GLY A 131 18.54 4.02 20.58
C GLY A 131 17.45 5.07 20.36
N GLU A 132 17.69 6.08 19.53
CA GLU A 132 16.65 7.04 19.14
C GLU A 132 15.55 6.35 18.32
N LEU A 133 15.91 5.57 17.32
CA LEU A 133 14.95 4.84 16.50
C LEU A 133 14.09 3.88 17.35
N SER A 134 14.70 3.16 18.29
CA SER A 134 13.96 2.27 19.20
C SER A 134 12.94 3.03 20.05
N ARG A 135 13.28 4.21 20.57
CA ARG A 135 12.35 5.07 21.34
C ARG A 135 11.26 5.67 20.44
N ILE A 136 11.60 6.09 19.22
CA ILE A 136 10.62 6.59 18.26
C ILE A 136 9.62 5.47 17.92
N MET A 137 10.11 4.27 17.65
CA MET A 137 9.25 3.10 17.40
C MET A 137 8.39 2.75 18.63
N LEU A 138 8.93 2.90 19.85
CA LEU A 138 8.15 2.71 21.09
C LEU A 138 6.99 3.71 21.16
N ALA A 139 7.21 4.99 20.87
CA ALA A 139 6.14 6.00 20.85
C ALA A 139 5.06 5.66 19.83
N ILE A 140 5.46 5.35 18.58
CA ILE A 140 4.54 4.96 17.50
C ILE A 140 3.73 3.71 17.89
N LYS A 141 4.40 2.66 18.36
CA LYS A 141 3.75 1.40 18.75
C LYS A 141 2.82 1.56 19.95
N THR A 142 3.11 2.48 20.85
CA THR A 142 2.22 2.81 21.98
C THR A 142 0.93 3.47 21.51
N VAL A 143 1.03 4.42 20.58
CA VAL A 143 -0.16 5.09 19.99
C VAL A 143 -1.00 4.12 19.16
N LEU A 144 -0.36 3.21 18.43
CA LEU A 144 -1.01 2.21 17.59
C LEU A 144 -1.34 0.89 18.32
N ALA A 145 -1.25 0.85 19.65
CA ALA A 145 -1.32 -0.40 20.42
C ALA A 145 -2.58 -1.23 20.16
N GLU A 146 -3.72 -0.59 19.91
CA GLU A 146 -5.01 -1.27 19.68
C GLU A 146 -5.18 -1.76 18.24
N THR A 147 -4.52 -1.13 17.27
CA THR A 147 -4.72 -1.39 15.83
C THR A 147 -3.62 -2.21 15.19
N ASP A 148 -2.43 -2.19 15.77
CA ASP A 148 -1.28 -2.96 15.26
C ASP A 148 -1.48 -4.46 15.53
N GLN A 149 -1.22 -5.32 14.55
CA GLN A 149 -1.43 -6.78 14.65
C GLN A 149 -0.15 -7.56 14.97
N VAL A 150 1.00 -6.88 15.14
CA VAL A 150 2.28 -7.54 15.44
C VAL A 150 2.26 -8.09 16.87
N PRO A 151 2.35 -9.40 17.08
CA PRO A 151 2.16 -10.02 18.40
C PRO A 151 3.37 -9.88 19.33
N THR A 152 4.58 -9.74 18.77
CA THR A 152 5.84 -9.66 19.54
C THR A 152 6.65 -8.47 19.08
N LEU A 153 7.07 -7.64 20.02
CA LEU A 153 7.93 -6.47 19.80
C LEU A 153 9.27 -6.69 20.50
N ILE A 154 10.35 -6.43 19.79
CA ILE A 154 11.71 -6.52 20.30
C ILE A 154 12.33 -5.13 20.23
N PHE A 155 12.77 -4.61 21.38
CA PHE A 155 13.45 -3.32 21.49
C PHE A 155 14.89 -3.55 21.91
N ASP A 156 15.81 -3.12 21.07
CA ASP A 156 17.24 -3.15 21.32
C ASP A 156 17.78 -1.73 21.49
N GLU A 157 18.79 -1.55 22.34
CA GLU A 157 19.45 -0.27 22.61
C GLU A 157 18.51 0.89 23.08
N ILE A 158 17.31 0.56 23.56
CA ILE A 158 16.27 1.55 23.88
C ILE A 158 16.70 2.54 24.98
N ASP A 159 17.62 2.12 25.83
CA ASP A 159 18.18 2.88 26.95
C ASP A 159 19.48 3.63 26.63
N THR A 160 19.95 3.55 25.38
CA THR A 160 21.15 4.27 24.95
C THR A 160 20.95 5.78 25.02
N GLY A 161 21.83 6.46 25.75
CA GLY A 161 21.84 7.93 25.90
C GLY A 161 20.75 8.49 26.81
N ILE A 162 20.07 7.65 27.59
CA ILE A 162 19.05 8.10 28.56
C ILE A 162 19.36 7.63 29.97
N SER A 163 18.79 8.31 30.96
CA SER A 163 18.87 7.96 32.37
C SER A 163 17.68 8.53 33.16
N GLY A 164 17.57 8.15 34.42
CA GLY A 164 16.63 8.78 35.38
C GLY A 164 15.17 8.73 34.89
N ARG A 165 14.58 9.93 34.79
CA ARG A 165 13.14 10.06 34.44
C ARG A 165 12.79 9.50 33.05
N THR A 166 13.65 9.69 32.08
CA THR A 166 13.41 9.17 30.73
C THR A 166 13.36 7.63 30.71
N ALA A 167 14.23 6.97 31.45
CA ALA A 167 14.19 5.51 31.57
C ALA A 167 12.89 5.03 32.24
N GLN A 168 12.37 5.75 33.22
CA GLN A 168 11.07 5.44 33.83
C GLN A 168 9.92 5.58 32.83
N MET A 169 9.92 6.62 31.99
CA MET A 169 8.91 6.80 30.95
C MET A 169 8.96 5.71 29.88
N VAL A 170 10.18 5.28 29.48
CA VAL A 170 10.38 4.12 28.60
C VAL A 170 9.76 2.87 29.22
N SER A 171 10.09 2.58 30.49
CA SER A 171 9.55 1.43 31.23
C SER A 171 8.02 1.45 31.29
N GLU A 172 7.42 2.60 31.53
CA GLU A 172 5.96 2.74 31.58
C GLU A 172 5.30 2.46 30.22
N LYS A 173 5.87 2.97 29.11
CA LYS A 173 5.37 2.70 27.78
C LYS A 173 5.53 1.21 27.40
N LEU A 174 6.64 0.58 27.73
CA LEU A 174 6.82 -0.88 27.56
C LEU A 174 5.76 -1.65 28.35
N ARG A 175 5.47 -1.24 29.59
CA ARG A 175 4.43 -1.84 30.42
C ARG A 175 3.02 -1.70 29.80
N ILE A 176 2.73 -0.58 29.14
CA ILE A 176 1.46 -0.39 28.43
C ILE A 176 1.36 -1.41 27.28
N LEU A 177 2.39 -1.53 26.46
CA LEU A 177 2.43 -2.47 25.34
C LEU A 177 2.38 -3.92 25.79
N SER A 178 3.02 -4.26 26.90
CA SER A 178 3.06 -5.64 27.44
C SER A 178 1.69 -6.16 27.90
N LYS A 179 0.68 -5.31 28.05
CA LYS A 179 -0.68 -5.74 28.38
C LYS A 179 -1.37 -6.47 27.24
N CYS A 180 -1.01 -6.16 26.01
CA CYS A 180 -1.65 -6.72 24.81
C CYS A 180 -0.68 -7.53 23.93
N ARG A 181 0.63 -7.47 24.17
CA ARG A 181 1.65 -8.05 23.30
C ARG A 181 2.81 -8.62 24.10
N GLN A 182 3.56 -9.53 23.49
CA GLN A 182 4.85 -9.91 24.02
C GLN A 182 5.85 -8.80 23.72
N VAL A 183 6.54 -8.31 24.76
CA VAL A 183 7.60 -7.31 24.64
C VAL A 183 8.90 -7.92 25.14
N ILE A 184 9.93 -7.89 24.31
CA ILE A 184 11.29 -8.28 24.63
C ILE A 184 12.15 -7.02 24.57
N CYS A 185 12.87 -6.72 25.65
CA CYS A 185 13.72 -5.56 25.73
C CYS A 185 15.14 -5.96 26.07
N ILE A 186 16.12 -5.48 25.31
CA ILE A 186 17.54 -5.60 25.61
C ILE A 186 17.97 -4.29 26.25
N THR A 187 18.32 -4.31 27.53
CA THR A 187 18.62 -3.13 28.34
C THR A 187 19.70 -3.43 29.37
N HIS A 188 20.46 -2.41 29.75
CA HIS A 188 21.41 -2.45 30.84
C HIS A 188 20.98 -1.56 32.03
N LEU A 189 19.84 -0.87 31.92
CA LEU A 189 19.27 -0.06 32.97
C LEU A 189 18.27 -0.86 33.81
N PRO A 190 18.50 -0.98 35.14
CA PRO A 190 17.63 -1.75 36.02
C PRO A 190 16.22 -1.16 36.18
N GLN A 191 15.98 0.06 35.71
CA GLN A 191 14.67 0.73 35.76
C GLN A 191 13.75 0.31 34.61
N ILE A 192 14.28 -0.27 33.54
CA ILE A 192 13.58 -0.80 32.38
C ILE A 192 13.42 -2.30 32.50
#